data_55eede036b1cfd0b0cafe99aa8c0d54b
#
_entry.id   55eede036b1cfd0b0cafe99aa8c0d54b
#
_cell.length_a   1.000
_cell.length_b   1.000
_cell.length_c   1.000
_cell.angle_alpha   90.00
_cell.angle_beta   90.00
_cell.angle_gamma   90.00
#
_symmetry.space_group_name_H-M   'P 1'
#
loop_
_entity.id
_entity.type
_entity.pdbx_description
1 polymer ?
#
loop_
_entity_poly.entity_id
_entity_poly.type
_entity_poly.pdbx_seq_one_letter_code
_entity_poly.pdbx_strand_id
1 'polypeptide(L)'
;MRSSATSSPVIRSVRPGPLQAFDSQKSAQTESEWHGGNGFEPYSSTLRKRPREIPVLGMSGRAFRAHLMSAVALIAMLFSLTLLALVSPLHAEAPAQQKKDDGVRLKDLARIQGVRTNQLIGYGIVVGLPGTGDTRSTLASTSIQNLLGNLGQTFSEAELKAQNIAAVIVTAEIPPFARKGDRINVTVSSIGDAKSLESGVLIQTPLQAGNNEIYAVAQGVISATDRTPRRNDKGKTVGVVLNGAMVERDLQEDLFQNRQVRIQLRTFDFTTLDRVQQKVMESFPQLKPAIDGSSVVFTVPEKEEPVSWIAKVEQLRVQPNYPARVVINERTGTIVMGGDIRVDPVAISRGGVQLEIDAARKEAYQGVYVAPPAENGKPQETTREFSGASISEIVEALNEMGASVKDTISILEALRDSGALHAELVVM
;
A
#
# COMPACT_ATOMS: atom_id res chain seq x y z
N MET A 1 -71.30 -19.86 14.44
CA MET A 1 -71.89 -19.81 13.10
C MET A 1 -70.89 -19.22 12.10
N ARG A 2 -70.64 -19.97 10.99
CA ARG A 2 -69.79 -19.70 9.82
C ARG A 2 -68.27 -19.86 10.03
N SER A 3 -67.77 -20.97 9.84
CA SER A 3 -67.06 -21.74 8.83
C SER A 3 -66.57 -20.93 7.62
N SER A 4 -65.25 -20.82 7.47
CA SER A 4 -64.64 -20.55 6.17
C SER A 4 -63.37 -21.42 6.04
N ALA A 5 -63.41 -22.20 4.98
CA ALA A 5 -62.47 -23.24 4.62
C ALA A 5 -61.15 -22.74 4.12
N THR A 6 -60.10 -23.41 4.55
CA THR A 6 -58.73 -23.31 4.07
C THR A 6 -58.55 -24.13 2.80
N SER A 7 -58.15 -23.53 1.71
CA SER A 7 -57.69 -24.21 0.50
C SER A 7 -56.17 -24.28 0.47
N SER A 8 -55.64 -25.51 0.53
CA SER A 8 -54.22 -25.81 0.29
C SER A 8 -53.86 -25.80 -1.19
N PRO A 9 -52.73 -25.30 -1.62
CA PRO A 9 -52.25 -25.43 -2.99
C PRO A 9 -51.52 -26.76 -3.21
N VAL A 10 -51.90 -27.41 -4.28
CA VAL A 10 -51.40 -28.66 -4.86
C VAL A 10 -49.97 -28.48 -5.36
N ILE A 11 -49.05 -29.33 -4.84
CA ILE A 11 -47.67 -29.44 -5.33
C ILE A 11 -47.70 -30.35 -6.58
N ARG A 12 -47.39 -29.79 -7.75
CA ARG A 12 -47.08 -30.54 -8.97
C ARG A 12 -45.60 -30.96 -8.95
N SER A 13 -45.35 -32.26 -8.94
CA SER A 13 -44.05 -32.87 -9.17
C SER A 13 -43.69 -32.74 -10.67
N VAL A 14 -42.52 -32.14 -10.93
CA VAL A 14 -41.89 -32.13 -12.25
C VAL A 14 -40.80 -33.21 -12.24
N ARG A 15 -40.90 -34.19 -13.13
CA ARG A 15 -39.91 -35.25 -13.38
C ARG A 15 -38.70 -34.66 -14.12
N PRO A 16 -37.48 -35.11 -13.81
CA PRO A 16 -36.31 -34.73 -14.59
C PRO A 16 -36.22 -35.53 -15.89
N GLY A 17 -35.94 -34.84 -16.99
CA GLY A 17 -35.62 -35.40 -18.28
C GLY A 17 -34.13 -35.83 -18.40
N PRO A 18 -33.78 -36.67 -19.36
CA PRO A 18 -32.51 -37.37 -19.40
C PRO A 18 -31.34 -36.51 -19.82
N LEU A 19 -30.20 -36.77 -19.18
CA LEU A 19 -28.88 -36.27 -19.50
C LEU A 19 -28.45 -36.72 -20.92
N GLN A 20 -28.14 -35.78 -21.79
CA GLN A 20 -27.37 -36.03 -23.01
C GLN A 20 -25.89 -35.95 -22.67
N ALA A 21 -25.22 -37.09 -22.87
CA ALA A 21 -23.76 -37.23 -22.87
C ALA A 21 -23.20 -36.46 -24.07
N PHE A 22 -22.27 -35.56 -23.82
CA PHE A 22 -21.46 -34.92 -24.86
C PHE A 22 -20.14 -35.67 -24.96
N ASP A 23 -20.00 -36.27 -26.14
CA ASP A 23 -18.94 -37.15 -26.57
C ASP A 23 -17.60 -36.38 -26.71
N SER A 24 -16.59 -36.84 -26.01
CA SER A 24 -15.20 -36.45 -26.16
C SER A 24 -14.56 -37.31 -27.21
N GLN A 25 -14.28 -36.77 -28.40
CA GLN A 25 -13.20 -37.25 -29.26
C GLN A 25 -13.08 -36.36 -30.51
N LYS A 26 -11.99 -35.62 -30.61
CA LYS A 26 -11.08 -35.52 -31.74
C LYS A 26 -10.02 -34.47 -31.54
N SER A 27 -8.99 -34.87 -30.90
CA SER A 27 -7.65 -34.33 -31.11
C SER A 27 -6.89 -35.39 -31.86
N ALA A 28 -6.34 -35.07 -33.00
CA ALA A 28 -5.07 -35.65 -33.46
C ALA A 28 -4.69 -35.09 -34.84
N GLN A 29 -3.49 -34.61 -34.89
CA GLN A 29 -2.53 -34.72 -35.99
C GLN A 29 -2.71 -33.87 -37.25
N THR A 30 -1.81 -32.95 -37.44
CA THR A 30 -0.90 -33.00 -38.60
C THR A 30 0.42 -32.33 -38.25
N GLU A 31 1.41 -33.20 -37.99
CA GLU A 31 2.83 -32.98 -38.22
C GLU A 31 3.12 -33.28 -39.71
N SER A 32 4.33 -32.84 -40.10
CA SER A 32 5.05 -33.16 -41.33
C SER A 32 4.77 -32.17 -42.49
N GLU A 33 5.72 -31.73 -43.26
CA GLU A 33 7.05 -32.29 -43.57
C GLU A 33 7.90 -31.24 -44.29
N TRP A 34 9.12 -31.14 -43.92
CA TRP A 34 10.19 -30.48 -44.67
C TRP A 34 10.72 -31.48 -45.73
N HIS A 35 10.73 -31.07 -46.99
CA HIS A 35 11.63 -31.59 -48.05
C HIS A 35 11.76 -30.46 -49.05
N GLY A 36 12.90 -29.91 -49.42
CA GLY A 36 14.16 -30.52 -49.80
C GLY A 36 14.11 -30.84 -51.31
N GLY A 37 14.64 -29.94 -52.15
CA GLY A 37 14.70 -30.25 -53.55
C GLY A 37 15.46 -29.21 -54.37
N ASN A 38 16.74 -29.46 -54.57
CA ASN A 38 17.62 -28.83 -55.54
C ASN A 38 17.07 -28.94 -56.95
N GLY A 39 17.32 -27.92 -57.77
CA GLY A 39 17.11 -27.97 -59.21
C GLY A 39 17.89 -26.84 -59.90
N PHE A 40 19.16 -27.09 -60.11
CA PHE A 40 19.96 -26.39 -61.12
C PHE A 40 19.47 -26.80 -62.51
N GLU A 41 19.19 -25.85 -63.37
CA GLU A 41 19.56 -26.02 -64.79
C GLU A 41 19.74 -24.67 -65.52
N PRO A 42 20.68 -24.59 -66.44
CA PRO A 42 21.12 -23.37 -67.05
C PRO A 42 20.43 -23.21 -68.43
N TYR A 43 20.05 -21.98 -68.74
CA TYR A 43 19.67 -21.66 -70.11
C TYR A 43 20.69 -20.70 -70.72
N SER A 44 21.53 -21.28 -71.57
CA SER A 44 22.36 -20.57 -72.54
C SER A 44 21.51 -20.24 -73.78
N SER A 45 21.60 -18.98 -74.22
CA SER A 45 21.59 -18.65 -75.68
C SER A 45 21.92 -17.18 -75.91
N THR A 46 23.10 -16.96 -76.31
CA THR A 46 23.59 -16.19 -77.46
C THR A 46 22.60 -15.21 -78.12
N LEU A 47 22.87 -13.95 -78.01
CA LEU A 47 22.67 -12.98 -79.10
C LEU A 47 23.78 -11.93 -79.08
N ARG A 48 24.80 -12.17 -79.96
CA ARG A 48 25.77 -11.16 -80.40
C ARG A 48 25.03 -10.04 -81.06
N LYS A 49 25.10 -8.81 -80.53
CA LYS A 49 24.86 -7.57 -81.27
C LYS A 49 26.17 -6.81 -81.33
N ARG A 50 26.57 -6.55 -82.57
CA ARG A 50 27.76 -5.78 -82.99
C ARG A 50 27.74 -4.37 -82.37
N PRO A 51 28.94 -3.81 -82.08
CA PRO A 51 29.03 -2.45 -81.62
C PRO A 51 28.80 -1.50 -82.81
N ARG A 52 27.92 -0.53 -82.60
CA ARG A 52 27.81 0.66 -83.52
C ARG A 52 28.93 1.56 -83.21
N GLU A 53 29.75 1.87 -84.26
CA GLU A 53 30.77 2.89 -84.26
C GLU A 53 30.09 4.22 -84.05
N ILE A 54 30.55 5.00 -83.08
CA ILE A 54 30.15 6.34 -82.80
C ILE A 54 31.27 7.24 -83.45
N PRO A 55 30.95 8.20 -84.30
CA PRO A 55 31.94 9.08 -84.94
C PRO A 55 32.61 9.93 -83.89
N VAL A 56 33.91 9.86 -83.79
CA VAL A 56 34.71 10.72 -82.93
C VAL A 56 34.80 12.09 -83.59
N LEU A 57 34.09 13.07 -83.09
CA LEU A 57 34.22 14.48 -83.49
C LEU A 57 35.48 15.00 -82.81
N GLY A 58 36.46 15.41 -83.67
CA GLY A 58 37.74 15.89 -83.22
C GLY A 58 37.60 17.30 -82.52
N MET A 59 37.62 17.21 -81.15
CA MET A 59 37.79 18.43 -80.38
C MET A 59 39.27 18.63 -80.01
N SER A 60 39.78 19.80 -80.26
CA SER A 60 41.17 20.23 -80.00
C SER A 60 41.46 20.05 -78.47
N GLY A 61 42.61 19.46 -78.14
CA GLY A 61 43.00 19.04 -76.80
C GLY A 61 43.04 20.14 -75.73
N ARG A 62 42.80 21.38 -76.04
CA ARG A 62 42.69 22.49 -75.05
C ARG A 62 41.28 22.66 -74.53
N ALA A 63 40.25 22.43 -75.35
CA ALA A 63 38.85 22.50 -74.91
C ALA A 63 38.47 21.32 -74.02
N PHE A 64 38.99 20.11 -74.29
CA PHE A 64 38.75 18.93 -73.54
C PHE A 64 39.29 19.01 -72.08
N ARG A 65 40.51 19.63 -71.91
CA ARG A 65 41.08 19.80 -70.54
C ARG A 65 40.30 20.82 -69.74
N ALA A 66 39.73 21.86 -70.34
CA ALA A 66 38.93 22.87 -69.65
C ALA A 66 37.60 22.25 -69.14
N HIS A 67 36.91 21.44 -69.95
CA HIS A 67 35.68 20.80 -69.58
C HIS A 67 35.91 19.67 -68.59
N LEU A 68 37.05 18.96 -68.68
CA LEU A 68 37.41 17.91 -67.71
C LEU A 68 37.69 18.53 -66.33
N MET A 69 38.39 19.63 -66.26
CA MET A 69 38.67 20.33 -64.99
C MET A 69 37.41 20.95 -64.40
N SER A 70 36.48 21.44 -65.20
CA SER A 70 35.20 21.96 -64.71
C SER A 70 34.27 20.79 -64.21
N ALA A 71 34.27 19.68 -64.88
CA ALA A 71 33.53 18.52 -64.48
C ALA A 71 34.06 17.92 -63.14
N VAL A 72 35.37 17.83 -62.97
CA VAL A 72 36.02 17.38 -61.72
C VAL A 72 35.75 18.34 -60.59
N ALA A 73 35.78 19.68 -60.83
CA ALA A 73 35.43 20.67 -59.82
C ALA A 73 33.97 20.59 -59.38
N LEU A 74 33.08 20.34 -60.34
CA LEU A 74 31.63 20.21 -60.05
C LEU A 74 31.34 18.93 -59.26
N ILE A 75 32.03 17.81 -59.59
CA ILE A 75 31.93 16.55 -58.81
C ILE A 75 32.52 16.71 -57.40
N ALA A 76 33.66 17.41 -57.28
CA ALA A 76 34.26 17.70 -55.97
C ALA A 76 33.36 18.58 -55.10
N MET A 77 32.70 19.58 -55.73
CA MET A 77 31.74 20.47 -55.03
C MET A 77 30.48 19.72 -54.60
N LEU A 78 29.94 18.83 -55.43
CA LEU A 78 28.82 17.95 -55.09
C LEU A 78 29.19 16.94 -53.99
N PHE A 79 30.40 16.38 -54.02
CA PHE A 79 30.89 15.48 -52.98
C PHE A 79 31.10 16.19 -51.64
N SER A 80 31.61 17.45 -51.70
CA SER A 80 31.73 18.30 -50.51
C SER A 80 30.36 18.66 -49.91
N LEU A 81 29.36 18.94 -50.77
CA LEU A 81 28.01 19.28 -50.32
C LEU A 81 27.29 18.06 -49.71
N THR A 82 27.51 16.84 -50.26
CA THR A 82 26.96 15.60 -49.68
C THR A 82 27.66 15.22 -48.37
N LEU A 83 28.98 15.45 -48.26
CA LEU A 83 29.73 15.24 -47.04
C LEU A 83 29.30 16.22 -45.93
N LEU A 84 28.99 17.47 -46.27
CA LEU A 84 28.46 18.46 -45.31
C LEU A 84 27.05 18.12 -44.86
N ALA A 85 26.23 17.52 -45.72
CA ALA A 85 24.89 17.01 -45.35
C ALA A 85 24.95 15.75 -44.45
N LEU A 86 26.01 14.93 -44.54
CA LEU A 86 26.22 13.78 -43.68
C LEU A 86 26.74 14.15 -42.28
N VAL A 87 27.28 15.35 -42.09
CA VAL A 87 27.76 15.87 -40.81
C VAL A 87 26.70 16.77 -40.14
N SER A 88 25.45 16.65 -40.54
CA SER A 88 24.38 17.18 -39.68
C SER A 88 24.52 16.51 -38.32
N PRO A 89 24.75 17.27 -37.22
CA PRO A 89 24.77 16.65 -35.91
C PRO A 89 23.41 15.99 -35.77
N LEU A 90 23.41 14.67 -35.67
CA LEU A 90 22.29 13.90 -35.17
C LEU A 90 22.00 14.54 -33.81
N HIS A 91 21.04 15.48 -33.78
CA HIS A 91 20.48 15.89 -32.50
C HIS A 91 19.85 14.62 -31.96
N ALA A 92 20.67 13.85 -31.22
CA ALA A 92 20.15 12.88 -30.29
C ALA A 92 19.24 13.71 -29.39
N GLU A 93 17.97 13.70 -29.69
CA GLU A 93 16.92 14.12 -28.78
C GLU A 93 17.25 13.41 -27.49
N ALA A 94 17.84 14.14 -26.54
CA ALA A 94 18.14 13.59 -25.21
C ALA A 94 16.83 12.90 -24.77
N PRO A 95 16.86 11.63 -24.35
CA PRO A 95 15.65 10.96 -23.96
C PRO A 95 14.97 11.90 -22.99
N ALA A 96 13.76 12.33 -23.34
CA ALA A 96 12.96 13.21 -22.51
C ALA A 96 13.08 12.62 -21.12
N GLN A 97 13.75 13.32 -20.21
CA GLN A 97 13.85 12.87 -18.82
C GLN A 97 12.41 12.67 -18.41
N GLN A 98 11.99 11.42 -18.36
CA GLN A 98 10.72 11.04 -17.76
C GLN A 98 10.79 11.70 -16.40
N LYS A 99 10.02 12.76 -16.22
CA LYS A 99 9.87 13.49 -14.98
C LYS A 99 9.50 12.40 -13.97
N LYS A 100 10.51 11.98 -13.19
CA LYS A 100 10.37 10.92 -12.20
C LYS A 100 9.25 11.42 -11.33
N ASP A 101 8.12 10.75 -11.38
CA ASP A 101 6.91 11.14 -10.65
C ASP A 101 7.21 10.83 -9.18
N ASP A 102 7.92 11.75 -8.52
CA ASP A 102 8.51 11.59 -7.18
C ASP A 102 7.46 11.56 -6.06
N GLY A 103 6.19 11.28 -6.40
CA GLY A 103 5.10 11.19 -5.45
C GLY A 103 4.95 9.80 -4.84
N VAL A 104 4.25 9.74 -3.72
CA VAL A 104 3.77 8.51 -3.07
C VAL A 104 2.50 8.04 -3.78
N ARG A 105 2.33 6.73 -3.94
CA ARG A 105 1.11 6.20 -4.58
C ARG A 105 -0.12 6.49 -3.73
N LEU A 106 -1.22 6.80 -4.39
CA LEU A 106 -2.46 7.15 -3.69
C LEU A 106 -2.95 6.05 -2.75
N LYS A 107 -2.78 4.76 -3.10
CA LYS A 107 -3.12 3.63 -2.22
C LYS A 107 -2.37 3.61 -0.89
N ASP A 108 -1.16 4.20 -0.84
CA ASP A 108 -0.34 4.26 0.35
C ASP A 108 -0.74 5.46 1.24
N LEU A 109 -1.31 6.52 0.63
CA LEU A 109 -1.77 7.76 1.28
C LEU A 109 -3.24 7.71 1.72
N ALA A 110 -4.06 6.94 1.03
CA ALA A 110 -5.50 6.97 1.17
C ALA A 110 -6.11 5.57 1.32
N ARG A 111 -7.39 5.54 1.62
CA ARG A 111 -8.22 4.33 1.65
C ARG A 111 -9.52 4.60 0.92
N ILE A 112 -10.10 3.56 0.37
CA ILE A 112 -11.46 3.62 -0.17
C ILE A 112 -12.44 3.56 1.01
N GLN A 113 -13.37 4.49 1.07
CA GLN A 113 -14.40 4.48 2.10
C GLN A 113 -15.31 3.24 1.92
N GLY A 114 -15.65 2.58 3.03
CA GLY A 114 -16.42 1.34 3.01
C GLY A 114 -15.55 0.07 2.94
N VAL A 115 -14.29 0.16 2.52
CA VAL A 115 -13.35 -0.98 2.54
C VAL A 115 -12.67 -1.05 3.91
N ARG A 116 -13.27 -1.78 4.85
CA ARG A 116 -12.74 -1.97 6.20
C ARG A 116 -13.02 -3.38 6.71
N THR A 117 -12.20 -3.85 7.62
CA THR A 117 -12.51 -5.02 8.43
C THR A 117 -13.57 -4.65 9.47
N ASN A 118 -14.55 -5.51 9.67
CA ASN A 118 -15.54 -5.33 10.72
C ASN A 118 -15.29 -6.35 11.84
N GLN A 119 -15.52 -5.92 13.08
CA GLN A 119 -15.32 -6.78 14.24
C GLN A 119 -16.60 -7.53 14.56
N LEU A 120 -16.44 -8.83 14.83
CA LEU A 120 -17.51 -9.71 15.28
C LEU A 120 -17.22 -10.17 16.70
N ILE A 121 -18.28 -10.32 17.49
CA ILE A 121 -18.23 -10.83 18.85
C ILE A 121 -19.32 -11.88 19.06
N GLY A 122 -19.03 -12.88 19.88
CA GLY A 122 -20.00 -13.89 20.30
C GLY A 122 -19.71 -14.42 21.69
N TYR A 123 -20.73 -14.93 22.30
CA TYR A 123 -20.62 -15.71 23.54
C TYR A 123 -20.70 -17.20 23.22
N GLY A 124 -19.70 -17.95 23.68
CA GLY A 124 -19.59 -19.37 23.39
C GLY A 124 -19.19 -20.21 24.58
N ILE A 125 -19.15 -21.53 24.36
CA ILE A 125 -18.76 -22.53 25.35
C ILE A 125 -17.64 -23.36 24.73
N VAL A 126 -16.62 -23.62 25.53
CA VAL A 126 -15.56 -24.58 25.24
C VAL A 126 -15.77 -25.82 26.06
N VAL A 127 -15.67 -26.97 25.41
CA VAL A 127 -15.82 -28.29 26.04
C VAL A 127 -14.58 -29.15 25.85
N GLY A 128 -14.48 -30.26 26.60
CA GLY A 128 -13.37 -31.20 26.46
C GLY A 128 -12.07 -30.76 27.12
N LEU A 129 -12.13 -29.79 28.03
CA LEU A 129 -10.98 -29.36 28.79
C LEU A 129 -10.57 -30.41 29.83
N PRO A 130 -9.26 -30.74 30.00
CA PRO A 130 -8.80 -31.77 30.92
C PRO A 130 -8.71 -31.26 32.36
N GLY A 131 -9.84 -30.83 32.94
CA GLY A 131 -9.90 -30.28 34.29
C GLY A 131 -9.37 -28.85 34.43
N THR A 132 -9.19 -28.15 33.32
CA THR A 132 -8.68 -26.77 33.30
C THR A 132 -9.76 -25.71 33.01
N GLY A 133 -11.02 -26.14 32.91
CA GLY A 133 -12.18 -25.27 32.71
C GLY A 133 -12.59 -24.49 33.96
N ASP A 134 -13.77 -23.90 33.90
CA ASP A 134 -14.32 -23.07 34.98
C ASP A 134 -14.60 -23.95 36.24
N THR A 135 -14.26 -23.42 37.40
CA THR A 135 -14.44 -24.11 38.66
C THR A 135 -15.52 -23.49 39.55
N ARG A 136 -15.66 -22.18 39.52
CA ARG A 136 -16.56 -21.36 40.34
C ARG A 136 -17.63 -20.65 39.55
N SER A 137 -17.43 -20.51 38.21
CA SER A 137 -18.37 -19.84 37.35
C SER A 137 -19.57 -20.73 37.05
N THR A 138 -20.76 -20.28 37.43
CA THR A 138 -22.03 -20.96 37.07
C THR A 138 -22.43 -20.66 35.61
N LEU A 139 -21.81 -19.69 34.99
CA LEU A 139 -22.11 -19.26 33.60
C LEU A 139 -21.97 -20.41 32.61
N ALA A 140 -20.84 -21.12 32.66
CA ALA A 140 -20.58 -22.25 31.78
C ALA A 140 -21.58 -23.39 31.97
N SER A 141 -21.87 -23.73 33.24
CA SER A 141 -22.83 -24.79 33.58
C SER A 141 -24.24 -24.45 33.13
N THR A 142 -24.71 -23.25 33.42
CA THR A 142 -26.04 -22.80 32.99
C THR A 142 -26.16 -22.76 31.47
N SER A 143 -25.12 -22.27 30.77
CA SER A 143 -25.13 -22.18 29.31
C SER A 143 -25.13 -23.54 28.64
N ILE A 144 -24.36 -24.51 29.14
CA ILE A 144 -24.37 -25.87 28.60
C ILE A 144 -25.71 -26.58 28.89
N GLN A 145 -26.32 -26.37 30.06
CA GLN A 145 -27.66 -26.88 30.36
C GLN A 145 -28.71 -26.36 29.40
N ASN A 146 -28.71 -25.05 29.11
CA ASN A 146 -29.60 -24.43 28.13
C ASN A 146 -29.39 -25.02 26.73
N LEU A 147 -28.11 -25.19 26.31
CA LEU A 147 -27.79 -25.80 25.04
C LEU A 147 -28.29 -27.24 24.92
N LEU A 148 -28.03 -28.07 25.95
CA LEU A 148 -28.48 -29.46 25.99
C LEU A 148 -30.01 -29.57 26.09
N GLY A 149 -30.65 -28.64 26.82
CA GLY A 149 -32.11 -28.51 26.85
C GLY A 149 -32.70 -28.22 25.47
N ASN A 150 -32.08 -27.34 24.68
CA ASN A 150 -32.48 -27.07 23.30
C ASN A 150 -32.28 -28.30 22.37
N LEU A 151 -31.36 -29.19 22.71
CA LEU A 151 -31.14 -30.45 22.01
C LEU A 151 -32.03 -31.62 22.57
N GLY A 152 -32.96 -31.31 23.47
CA GLY A 152 -33.89 -32.27 24.02
C GLY A 152 -33.31 -33.15 25.15
N GLN A 153 -32.18 -32.77 25.75
CA GLN A 153 -31.52 -33.49 26.84
C GLN A 153 -31.54 -32.62 28.09
N THR A 154 -32.02 -33.23 29.23
CA THR A 154 -32.02 -32.57 30.52
C THR A 154 -31.00 -33.23 31.44
N PHE A 155 -30.07 -32.42 31.94
CA PHE A 155 -29.04 -32.86 32.89
C PHE A 155 -29.14 -32.03 34.17
N SER A 156 -28.87 -32.62 35.31
CA SER A 156 -28.72 -31.87 36.54
C SER A 156 -27.35 -31.21 36.62
N GLU A 157 -27.25 -30.12 37.37
CA GLU A 157 -25.97 -29.40 37.56
C GLU A 157 -24.89 -30.31 38.17
N ALA A 158 -25.28 -31.25 39.00
CA ALA A 158 -24.39 -32.23 39.65
C ALA A 158 -23.76 -33.24 38.68
N GLU A 159 -24.39 -33.49 37.53
CA GLU A 159 -23.89 -34.43 36.51
C GLU A 159 -22.86 -33.76 35.56
N LEU A 160 -22.84 -32.45 35.52
CA LEU A 160 -21.91 -31.71 34.70
C LEU A 160 -20.61 -31.38 35.48
N LYS A 161 -19.49 -31.93 35.02
CA LYS A 161 -18.18 -31.56 35.56
C LYS A 161 -17.77 -30.18 35.00
N ALA A 162 -18.01 -29.12 35.76
CA ALA A 162 -17.70 -27.75 35.38
C ALA A 162 -16.24 -27.56 34.90
N GLN A 163 -15.30 -28.27 35.52
CA GLN A 163 -13.88 -28.23 35.17
C GLN A 163 -13.55 -28.67 33.73
N ASN A 164 -14.47 -29.32 33.02
CA ASN A 164 -14.29 -29.74 31.64
C ASN A 164 -14.89 -28.75 30.63
N ILE A 165 -15.52 -27.69 31.14
CA ILE A 165 -16.17 -26.64 30.30
C ILE A 165 -15.71 -25.25 30.73
N ALA A 166 -15.75 -24.31 29.81
CA ALA A 166 -15.47 -22.91 30.09
C ALA A 166 -16.38 -21.99 29.27
N ALA A 167 -16.85 -20.92 29.91
CA ALA A 167 -17.54 -19.83 29.25
C ALA A 167 -16.50 -18.89 28.58
N VAL A 168 -16.74 -18.56 27.34
CA VAL A 168 -15.78 -17.78 26.53
C VAL A 168 -16.43 -16.64 25.74
N ILE A 169 -15.67 -15.57 25.53
CA ILE A 169 -15.93 -14.61 24.49
C ILE A 169 -15.11 -15.01 23.26
N VAL A 170 -15.79 -14.97 22.13
CA VAL A 170 -15.22 -15.28 20.82
C VAL A 170 -15.23 -14.01 19.98
N THR A 171 -14.08 -13.62 19.48
CA THR A 171 -13.93 -12.45 18.61
C THR A 171 -13.35 -12.86 17.26
N ALA A 172 -13.79 -12.20 16.20
CA ALA A 172 -13.26 -12.40 14.87
C ALA A 172 -13.26 -11.08 14.11
N GLU A 173 -12.40 -11.01 13.09
CA GLU A 173 -12.38 -9.92 12.13
C GLU A 173 -12.86 -10.45 10.79
N ILE A 174 -14.00 -9.91 10.31
CA ILE A 174 -14.50 -10.22 8.98
C ILE A 174 -13.89 -9.26 7.98
N PRO A 175 -13.15 -9.76 6.96
CA PRO A 175 -12.53 -8.91 5.96
C PRO A 175 -13.60 -8.24 5.08
N PRO A 176 -13.27 -7.12 4.42
CA PRO A 176 -14.15 -6.52 3.43
C PRO A 176 -14.41 -7.52 2.30
N PHE A 177 -15.61 -7.49 1.73
CA PHE A 177 -16.07 -8.39 0.65
C PHE A 177 -16.17 -9.88 1.02
N ALA A 178 -16.15 -10.22 2.30
CA ALA A 178 -16.38 -11.59 2.73
C ALA A 178 -17.74 -12.10 2.24
N ARG A 179 -17.76 -13.30 1.72
CA ARG A 179 -18.95 -13.96 1.18
C ARG A 179 -19.34 -15.14 2.02
N LYS A 180 -20.60 -15.51 1.91
CA LYS A 180 -21.10 -16.72 2.53
C LYS A 180 -20.24 -17.94 2.14
N GLY A 181 -19.79 -18.70 3.16
CA GLY A 181 -18.90 -19.84 3.00
C GLY A 181 -17.42 -19.53 3.21
N ASP A 182 -17.02 -18.26 3.25
CA ASP A 182 -15.64 -17.88 3.57
C ASP A 182 -15.30 -18.27 5.01
N ARG A 183 -14.03 -18.61 5.23
CA ARG A 183 -13.54 -18.99 6.57
C ARG A 183 -12.62 -17.93 7.12
N ILE A 184 -12.86 -17.60 8.39
CA ILE A 184 -12.07 -16.59 9.12
C ILE A 184 -11.53 -17.18 10.43
N ASN A 185 -10.42 -16.61 10.89
CA ASN A 185 -9.85 -17.00 12.18
C ASN A 185 -10.65 -16.39 13.33
N VAL A 186 -10.71 -17.10 14.45
CA VAL A 186 -11.36 -16.63 15.65
C VAL A 186 -10.40 -16.66 16.83
N THR A 187 -10.51 -15.66 17.68
CA THR A 187 -9.84 -15.62 18.97
C THR A 187 -10.85 -15.95 20.06
N VAL A 188 -10.49 -16.89 20.94
CA VAL A 188 -11.33 -17.37 22.03
C VAL A 188 -10.68 -16.98 23.34
N SER A 189 -11.41 -16.29 24.21
CA SER A 189 -10.92 -15.81 25.50
C SER A 189 -11.85 -16.24 26.62
N SER A 190 -11.31 -16.80 27.71
CA SER A 190 -12.11 -17.19 28.88
C SER A 190 -12.70 -15.95 29.57
N ILE A 191 -13.97 -16.04 29.96
CA ILE A 191 -14.67 -15.05 30.79
C ILE A 191 -14.66 -15.48 32.29
N GLY A 192 -14.67 -16.79 32.51
CA GLY A 192 -14.71 -17.35 33.85
C GLY A 192 -13.32 -17.49 34.49
N ASP A 193 -13.22 -18.50 35.35
CA ASP A 193 -12.00 -18.81 36.10
C ASP A 193 -11.22 -20.02 35.52
N ALA A 194 -11.42 -20.32 34.24
CA ALA A 194 -10.71 -21.38 33.55
C ALA A 194 -9.19 -21.11 33.58
N LYS A 195 -8.43 -22.19 33.83
CA LYS A 195 -6.96 -22.12 33.90
C LYS A 195 -6.30 -22.22 32.53
N SER A 196 -6.91 -22.95 31.59
CA SER A 196 -6.44 -23.08 30.22
C SER A 196 -7.57 -23.50 29.29
N LEU A 197 -7.59 -22.98 28.08
CA LEU A 197 -8.48 -23.39 27.00
C LEU A 197 -7.82 -24.35 26.01
N GLU A 198 -6.56 -24.70 26.22
CA GLU A 198 -5.76 -25.50 25.30
C GLU A 198 -6.38 -26.87 25.09
N SER A 199 -6.42 -27.34 23.85
CA SER A 199 -7.03 -28.61 23.42
C SER A 199 -8.55 -28.71 23.61
N GLY A 200 -9.21 -27.67 24.10
CA GLY A 200 -10.66 -27.61 24.17
C GLY A 200 -11.28 -27.41 22.77
N VAL A 201 -12.54 -27.72 22.64
CA VAL A 201 -13.34 -27.55 21.45
C VAL A 201 -14.38 -26.47 21.68
N LEU A 202 -14.32 -25.40 20.89
CA LEU A 202 -15.36 -24.38 20.82
C LEU A 202 -16.61 -24.99 20.17
N ILE A 203 -17.74 -24.95 20.87
CA ILE A 203 -19.03 -25.34 20.30
C ILE A 203 -19.55 -24.25 19.40
N GLN A 204 -20.44 -24.61 18.48
CA GLN A 204 -21.08 -23.71 17.54
C GLN A 204 -21.54 -22.41 18.23
N THR A 205 -20.91 -21.31 17.84
CA THR A 205 -21.06 -20.01 18.47
C THR A 205 -21.40 -18.98 17.42
N PRO A 206 -22.58 -18.33 17.47
CA PRO A 206 -22.91 -17.24 16.57
C PRO A 206 -22.06 -16.00 16.88
N LEU A 207 -21.53 -15.35 15.82
CA LEU A 207 -20.76 -14.12 15.90
C LEU A 207 -21.58 -12.96 15.31
N GLN A 208 -21.77 -11.93 16.12
CA GLN A 208 -22.58 -10.75 15.80
C GLN A 208 -21.69 -9.53 15.57
N ALA A 209 -22.13 -8.65 14.69
CA ALA A 209 -21.54 -7.31 14.54
C ALA A 209 -22.25 -6.30 15.45
N GLY A 210 -21.81 -5.03 15.41
CA GLY A 210 -22.38 -3.96 16.24
C GLY A 210 -23.86 -3.62 15.96
N ASN A 211 -24.43 -4.14 14.87
CA ASN A 211 -25.86 -4.05 14.55
C ASN A 211 -26.69 -5.23 15.13
N ASN A 212 -26.10 -6.07 15.94
CA ASN A 212 -26.68 -7.29 16.53
C ASN A 212 -27.11 -8.37 15.51
N GLU A 213 -26.65 -8.27 14.26
CA GLU A 213 -26.89 -9.30 13.25
C GLU A 213 -25.75 -10.32 13.25
N ILE A 214 -26.11 -11.60 13.03
CA ILE A 214 -25.17 -12.70 12.93
C ILE A 214 -24.57 -12.73 11.53
N TYR A 215 -23.24 -12.62 11.44
CA TYR A 215 -22.51 -12.68 10.18
C TYR A 215 -21.69 -13.95 10.01
N ALA A 216 -21.29 -14.59 11.09
CA ALA A 216 -20.51 -15.81 11.03
C ALA A 216 -20.88 -16.75 12.18
N VAL A 217 -20.52 -18.01 12.03
CA VAL A 217 -20.68 -19.03 13.07
C VAL A 217 -19.33 -19.72 13.29
N ALA A 218 -18.86 -19.69 14.54
CA ALA A 218 -17.57 -20.21 14.94
C ALA A 218 -17.68 -21.58 15.59
N GLN A 219 -16.76 -22.50 15.25
CA GLN A 219 -16.62 -23.83 15.85
C GLN A 219 -15.21 -24.36 15.58
N GLY A 220 -14.66 -25.17 16.51
CA GLY A 220 -13.41 -25.88 16.23
C GLY A 220 -12.52 -26.09 17.45
N VAL A 221 -11.39 -26.75 17.21
CA VAL A 221 -10.39 -27.05 18.24
C VAL A 221 -9.55 -25.81 18.50
N ILE A 222 -9.35 -25.45 19.76
CA ILE A 222 -8.56 -24.31 20.17
C ILE A 222 -7.10 -24.69 20.18
N SER A 223 -6.32 -23.94 19.39
CA SER A 223 -4.86 -23.97 19.41
C SER A 223 -4.33 -22.88 20.33
N ALA A 224 -3.33 -23.20 21.12
CA ALA A 224 -2.67 -22.20 21.96
C ALA A 224 -1.98 -21.17 21.06
N THR A 225 -2.06 -19.90 21.42
CA THR A 225 -1.28 -18.85 20.76
C THR A 225 0.19 -19.04 21.13
N ASP A 226 1.04 -19.31 20.15
CA ASP A 226 2.50 -19.47 20.31
C ASP A 226 3.14 -18.13 20.69
N ARG A 227 2.96 -17.73 21.94
CA ARG A 227 3.88 -16.77 22.56
C ARG A 227 4.80 -17.58 23.45
N THR A 228 6.11 -17.52 23.17
CA THR A 228 7.18 -18.15 23.95
C THR A 228 6.82 -18.28 25.42
N PRO A 229 6.76 -19.50 25.96
CA PRO A 229 6.35 -19.70 27.34
C PRO A 229 7.36 -19.01 28.28
N ARG A 230 6.96 -17.89 28.86
CA ARG A 230 7.67 -17.33 29.99
C ARG A 230 7.45 -18.30 31.16
N ARG A 231 8.49 -18.61 31.89
CA ARG A 231 8.58 -19.59 32.98
C ARG A 231 7.53 -19.47 34.11
N ASN A 232 6.58 -18.50 33.98
CA ASN A 232 5.51 -18.20 34.93
C ASN A 232 4.13 -18.06 34.24
N ASP A 233 3.90 -18.60 33.04
CA ASP A 233 2.58 -18.54 32.39
C ASP A 233 1.61 -19.44 33.14
N LYS A 234 0.84 -18.82 34.01
CA LYS A 234 -0.29 -19.45 34.75
C LYS A 234 -1.48 -19.61 33.80
N GLY A 235 -1.38 -20.56 32.88
CA GLY A 235 -2.50 -20.99 32.05
C GLY A 235 -2.72 -20.13 30.79
N LYS A 236 -3.12 -20.79 29.73
CA LYS A 236 -3.42 -20.17 28.42
C LYS A 236 -4.93 -19.97 28.34
N THR A 237 -5.40 -18.81 28.83
CA THR A 237 -6.82 -18.43 28.85
C THR A 237 -7.29 -17.81 27.54
N VAL A 238 -6.38 -17.62 26.57
CA VAL A 238 -6.65 -17.13 25.21
C VAL A 238 -6.07 -18.10 24.20
N GLY A 239 -6.87 -18.46 23.20
CA GLY A 239 -6.47 -19.33 22.11
C GLY A 239 -7.06 -18.87 20.77
N VAL A 240 -6.63 -19.50 19.69
CA VAL A 240 -7.09 -19.22 18.34
C VAL A 240 -7.64 -20.50 17.72
N VAL A 241 -8.76 -20.38 17.02
CA VAL A 241 -9.27 -21.41 16.12
C VAL A 241 -9.02 -20.96 14.70
N LEU A 242 -8.03 -21.59 14.04
CA LEU A 242 -7.68 -21.26 12.67
C LEU A 242 -8.80 -21.68 11.72
N ASN A 243 -9.24 -20.76 10.84
CA ASN A 243 -10.38 -20.97 9.96
C ASN A 243 -11.64 -21.46 10.72
N GLY A 244 -11.78 -21.04 11.97
CA GLY A 244 -12.76 -21.55 12.91
C GLY A 244 -14.16 -20.99 12.74
N ALA A 245 -14.34 -19.88 12.06
CA ALA A 245 -15.67 -19.37 11.75
C ALA A 245 -15.95 -19.41 10.26
N MET A 246 -17.19 -19.76 9.93
CA MET A 246 -17.75 -19.70 8.59
C MET A 246 -18.67 -18.49 8.49
N VAL A 247 -18.49 -17.69 7.46
CA VAL A 247 -19.36 -16.56 7.15
C VAL A 247 -20.69 -17.08 6.63
N GLU A 248 -21.80 -16.68 7.26
CA GLU A 248 -23.15 -17.09 6.90
C GLU A 248 -23.95 -16.02 6.16
N ARG A 249 -23.51 -14.77 6.25
CA ARG A 249 -24.11 -13.64 5.58
C ARG A 249 -23.04 -12.82 4.88
N ASP A 250 -23.29 -12.48 3.63
CA ASP A 250 -22.41 -11.60 2.85
C ASP A 250 -22.29 -10.23 3.52
N LEU A 251 -21.07 -9.73 3.57
CA LEU A 251 -20.84 -8.35 3.99
C LEU A 251 -21.14 -7.45 2.77
N GLN A 252 -22.42 -7.17 2.55
CA GLN A 252 -22.84 -6.23 1.52
C GLN A 252 -22.68 -4.80 2.08
N GLU A 253 -21.51 -4.23 1.92
CA GLU A 253 -21.42 -2.78 1.85
C GLU A 253 -21.64 -2.41 0.39
N ASP A 254 -22.67 -1.60 0.11
CA ASP A 254 -22.88 -0.94 -1.18
C ASP A 254 -21.79 0.10 -1.41
N LEU A 255 -20.56 -0.42 -1.64
CA LEU A 255 -19.36 0.39 -1.86
C LEU A 255 -19.50 1.36 -3.03
N PHE A 256 -20.44 1.07 -3.91
CA PHE A 256 -20.64 1.80 -5.17
C PHE A 256 -22.05 2.34 -5.31
N GLN A 257 -22.68 2.76 -4.19
CA GLN A 257 -23.97 3.46 -4.27
C GLN A 257 -23.87 4.57 -5.29
N ASN A 258 -24.76 4.53 -6.29
CA ASN A 258 -24.75 5.46 -7.40
C ASN A 258 -23.42 5.52 -8.20
N ARG A 259 -22.64 4.43 -8.19
CA ARG A 259 -21.34 4.35 -8.87
C ARG A 259 -20.32 5.40 -8.37
N GLN A 260 -20.53 5.94 -7.19
CA GLN A 260 -19.62 6.88 -6.54
C GLN A 260 -18.57 6.13 -5.72
N VAL A 261 -17.33 6.50 -5.92
CA VAL A 261 -16.19 6.02 -5.15
C VAL A 261 -15.68 7.18 -4.30
N ARG A 262 -15.50 6.94 -3.01
CA ARG A 262 -14.97 7.90 -2.05
C ARG A 262 -13.57 7.48 -1.62
N ILE A 263 -12.61 8.38 -1.82
CA ILE A 263 -11.23 8.20 -1.37
C ILE A 263 -10.99 9.11 -0.17
N GLN A 264 -10.60 8.53 0.94
CA GLN A 264 -10.29 9.25 2.17
C GLN A 264 -8.80 9.14 2.48
N LEU A 265 -8.15 10.26 2.76
CA LEU A 265 -6.76 10.27 3.21
C LEU A 265 -6.61 9.58 4.56
N ARG A 266 -5.52 8.83 4.76
CA ARG A 266 -5.17 8.21 6.06
C ARG A 266 -4.82 9.27 7.10
N THR A 267 -4.03 10.27 6.71
CA THR A 267 -3.74 11.45 7.48
C THR A 267 -4.37 12.64 6.75
N PHE A 268 -5.30 13.32 7.44
CA PHE A 268 -6.04 14.41 6.83
C PHE A 268 -5.15 15.64 6.64
N ASP A 269 -5.11 16.16 5.43
CA ASP A 269 -4.47 17.43 5.07
C ASP A 269 -5.15 18.00 3.81
N PHE A 270 -5.54 19.27 3.89
CA PHE A 270 -6.26 19.94 2.80
C PHE A 270 -5.42 20.09 1.53
N THR A 271 -4.13 20.40 1.67
CA THR A 271 -3.23 20.56 0.54
C THR A 271 -3.04 19.24 -0.21
N THR A 272 -2.86 18.15 0.54
CA THR A 272 -2.78 16.80 -0.05
C THR A 272 -4.09 16.42 -0.71
N LEU A 273 -5.23 16.74 -0.10
CA LEU A 273 -6.54 16.43 -0.65
C LEU A 273 -6.78 17.15 -1.99
N ASP A 274 -6.44 18.44 -2.06
CA ASP A 274 -6.52 19.24 -3.29
C ASP A 274 -5.62 18.68 -4.39
N ARG A 275 -4.36 18.35 -4.05
CA ARG A 275 -3.42 17.71 -4.99
C ARG A 275 -3.94 16.37 -5.51
N VAL A 276 -4.60 15.57 -4.67
CA VAL A 276 -5.24 14.31 -5.07
C VAL A 276 -6.35 14.59 -6.07
N GLN A 277 -7.24 15.55 -5.79
CA GLN A 277 -8.31 15.91 -6.70
C GLN A 277 -7.77 16.37 -8.07
N GLN A 278 -6.78 17.27 -8.06
CA GLN A 278 -6.15 17.78 -9.27
C GLN A 278 -5.51 16.65 -10.08
N LYS A 279 -4.76 15.75 -9.41
CA LYS A 279 -4.10 14.63 -10.08
C LYS A 279 -5.09 13.64 -10.71
N VAL A 280 -6.21 13.36 -10.03
CA VAL A 280 -7.29 12.53 -10.61
C VAL A 280 -7.95 13.25 -11.77
N MET A 281 -8.19 14.57 -11.69
CA MET A 281 -8.78 15.36 -12.77
C MET A 281 -7.86 15.41 -14.01
N GLU A 282 -6.55 15.60 -13.81
CA GLU A 282 -5.56 15.60 -14.90
C GLU A 282 -5.48 14.24 -15.60
N SER A 283 -5.43 13.16 -14.83
CA SER A 283 -5.25 11.82 -15.38
C SER A 283 -6.54 11.22 -15.93
N PHE A 284 -7.68 11.55 -15.32
CA PHE A 284 -8.99 10.94 -15.62
C PHE A 284 -10.12 11.99 -15.56
N PRO A 285 -10.20 12.96 -16.49
CA PRO A 285 -11.19 14.03 -16.48
C PRO A 285 -12.65 13.52 -16.48
N GLN A 286 -12.89 12.34 -17.07
CA GLN A 286 -14.19 11.72 -17.16
C GLN A 286 -14.78 11.30 -15.80
N LEU A 287 -13.96 11.12 -14.78
CA LEU A 287 -14.39 10.75 -13.43
C LEU A 287 -15.01 11.94 -12.67
N LYS A 288 -14.76 13.19 -13.10
CA LYS A 288 -15.25 14.42 -12.48
C LYS A 288 -15.04 14.43 -10.95
N PRO A 289 -13.78 14.33 -10.48
CA PRO A 289 -13.52 14.27 -9.05
C PRO A 289 -13.94 15.57 -8.36
N ALA A 290 -14.59 15.45 -7.20
CA ALA A 290 -14.99 16.56 -6.36
C ALA A 290 -14.55 16.31 -4.92
N ILE A 291 -14.27 17.37 -4.17
CA ILE A 291 -14.01 17.29 -2.73
C ILE A 291 -15.34 17.31 -2.00
N ASP A 292 -15.56 16.34 -1.11
CA ASP A 292 -16.70 16.25 -0.22
C ASP A 292 -16.19 16.00 1.21
N GLY A 293 -16.16 17.07 1.99
CA GLY A 293 -15.60 17.07 3.34
C GLY A 293 -14.11 16.70 3.35
N SER A 294 -13.79 15.53 3.89
CA SER A 294 -12.42 14.99 4.00
C SER A 294 -12.06 13.97 2.92
N SER A 295 -12.87 13.86 1.88
CA SER A 295 -12.77 12.83 0.86
C SER A 295 -12.78 13.42 -0.55
N VAL A 296 -12.12 12.74 -1.48
CA VAL A 296 -12.31 12.95 -2.91
C VAL A 296 -13.33 11.93 -3.41
N VAL A 297 -14.40 12.43 -4.01
CA VAL A 297 -15.49 11.62 -4.56
C VAL A 297 -15.43 11.69 -6.08
N PHE A 298 -15.55 10.56 -6.75
CA PHE A 298 -15.68 10.52 -8.19
C PHE A 298 -16.72 9.50 -8.63
N THR A 299 -17.30 9.72 -9.81
CA THR A 299 -18.35 8.86 -10.37
C THR A 299 -17.75 8.04 -11.51
N VAL A 300 -17.91 6.72 -11.43
CA VAL A 300 -17.46 5.80 -12.48
C VAL A 300 -18.48 5.76 -13.62
N PRO A 301 -18.04 5.82 -14.90
CA PRO A 301 -18.93 5.73 -16.06
C PRO A 301 -19.78 4.46 -16.06
N GLU A 302 -21.03 4.53 -16.55
CA GLU A 302 -22.02 3.44 -16.46
C GLU A 302 -21.59 2.11 -17.10
N LYS A 303 -20.78 2.18 -18.15
CA LYS A 303 -20.34 1.00 -18.91
C LYS A 303 -19.05 0.37 -18.42
N GLU A 304 -18.44 0.92 -17.37
CA GLU A 304 -17.14 0.49 -16.90
C GLU A 304 -17.19 -0.08 -15.48
N GLU A 305 -16.28 -0.99 -15.19
CA GLU A 305 -16.18 -1.68 -13.90
C GLU A 305 -15.52 -0.77 -12.85
N PRO A 306 -16.17 -0.50 -11.69
CA PRO A 306 -15.62 0.37 -10.65
C PRO A 306 -14.25 -0.08 -10.13
N VAL A 307 -14.04 -1.38 -9.95
CA VAL A 307 -12.78 -1.94 -9.44
C VAL A 307 -11.59 -1.60 -10.35
N SER A 308 -11.81 -1.66 -11.67
CA SER A 308 -10.78 -1.29 -12.65
C SER A 308 -10.36 0.18 -12.54
N TRP A 309 -11.32 1.07 -12.29
CA TRP A 309 -11.04 2.50 -12.08
C TRP A 309 -10.33 2.77 -10.77
N ILE A 310 -10.76 2.12 -9.70
CA ILE A 310 -10.09 2.21 -8.40
C ILE A 310 -8.61 1.81 -8.55
N ALA A 311 -8.35 0.68 -9.20
CA ALA A 311 -6.98 0.20 -9.40
C ALA A 311 -6.10 1.19 -10.18
N LYS A 312 -6.66 1.87 -11.20
CA LYS A 312 -5.95 2.92 -11.95
C LYS A 312 -5.69 4.16 -11.08
N VAL A 313 -6.70 4.61 -10.33
CA VAL A 313 -6.61 5.79 -9.47
C VAL A 313 -5.65 5.55 -8.30
N GLU A 314 -5.63 4.37 -7.70
CA GLU A 314 -4.71 3.99 -6.63
C GLU A 314 -3.24 4.03 -7.02
N GLN A 315 -2.94 3.87 -8.31
CA GLN A 315 -1.56 3.92 -8.83
C GLN A 315 -1.05 5.34 -9.06
N LEU A 316 -1.92 6.35 -9.07
CA LEU A 316 -1.51 7.74 -9.20
C LEU A 316 -0.54 8.12 -8.10
N ARG A 317 0.47 8.90 -8.46
CA ARG A 317 1.46 9.42 -7.52
C ARG A 317 1.15 10.87 -7.19
N VAL A 318 1.13 11.15 -5.90
CA VAL A 318 0.84 12.49 -5.36
C VAL A 318 1.91 12.84 -4.35
N GLN A 319 2.35 14.08 -4.32
CA GLN A 319 3.23 14.58 -3.27
C GLN A 319 2.39 14.95 -2.05
N PRO A 320 2.48 14.21 -0.94
CA PRO A 320 1.76 14.55 0.27
C PRO A 320 2.40 15.77 0.93
N ASN A 321 1.59 16.55 1.62
CA ASN A 321 2.05 17.62 2.49
C ASN A 321 2.09 17.06 3.91
N TYR A 322 3.29 16.75 4.39
CA TYR A 322 3.47 16.34 5.77
C TYR A 322 3.82 17.54 6.64
N PRO A 323 3.22 17.66 7.83
CA PRO A 323 3.68 18.65 8.79
C PRO A 323 5.16 18.39 9.12
N ALA A 324 5.90 19.46 9.21
CA ALA A 324 7.29 19.39 9.64
C ALA A 324 7.34 18.77 11.05
N ARG A 325 8.13 17.70 11.22
CA ARG A 325 8.19 16.96 12.48
C ARG A 325 9.61 16.56 12.83
N VAL A 326 9.95 16.74 14.10
CA VAL A 326 11.19 16.26 14.71
C VAL A 326 10.83 15.18 15.73
N VAL A 327 11.37 14.00 15.56
CA VAL A 327 11.18 12.88 16.49
C VAL A 327 12.50 12.57 17.16
N ILE A 328 12.52 12.58 18.49
CA ILE A 328 13.71 12.33 19.29
C ILE A 328 13.47 11.13 20.18
N ASN A 329 14.37 10.16 20.11
CA ASN A 329 14.40 9.06 21.08
C ASN A 329 15.40 9.37 22.18
N GLU A 330 14.92 9.70 23.37
CA GLU A 330 15.76 10.09 24.51
C GLU A 330 16.71 8.97 24.94
N ARG A 331 16.26 7.72 24.87
CA ARG A 331 17.05 6.56 25.31
C ARG A 331 18.22 6.23 24.38
N THR A 332 18.07 6.44 23.08
CA THR A 332 19.10 6.11 22.06
C THR A 332 19.85 7.33 21.55
N GLY A 333 19.35 8.54 21.83
CA GLY A 333 19.91 9.78 21.29
C GLY A 333 19.63 9.96 19.79
N THR A 334 18.74 9.17 19.21
CA THR A 334 18.43 9.25 17.78
C THR A 334 17.47 10.40 17.50
N ILE A 335 17.83 11.29 16.59
CA ILE A 335 16.99 12.40 16.11
C ILE A 335 16.62 12.11 14.66
N VAL A 336 15.32 12.08 14.37
CA VAL A 336 14.77 11.91 13.02
C VAL A 336 14.02 13.18 12.65
N MET A 337 14.41 13.79 11.54
CA MET A 337 13.81 15.03 11.04
C MET A 337 13.17 14.78 9.70
N GLY A 338 11.93 15.24 9.51
CA GLY A 338 11.19 15.11 8.27
C GLY A 338 10.83 16.49 7.71
N GLY A 339 11.12 16.71 6.42
CA GLY A 339 10.83 17.96 5.73
C GLY A 339 11.90 19.04 5.89
N ASP A 340 11.69 20.18 5.20
CA ASP A 340 12.53 21.38 5.31
C ASP A 340 12.08 22.17 6.55
N ILE A 341 12.68 21.87 7.71
CA ILE A 341 12.33 22.51 8.96
C ILE A 341 13.24 23.72 9.15
N ARG A 342 12.65 24.89 9.19
CA ARG A 342 13.34 26.16 9.42
C ARG A 342 13.15 26.63 10.84
N VAL A 343 14.14 27.32 11.34
CA VAL A 343 14.13 27.95 12.65
C VAL A 343 14.24 29.45 12.47
N ASP A 344 13.35 30.18 13.14
CA ASP A 344 13.37 31.65 13.13
C ASP A 344 14.53 32.18 14.00
N PRO A 345 14.92 33.44 13.78
CA PRO A 345 15.98 34.07 14.56
C PRO A 345 15.69 34.03 16.05
N VAL A 346 16.64 33.49 16.80
CA VAL A 346 16.50 33.32 18.26
C VAL A 346 17.86 33.13 18.91
N ALA A 347 18.04 33.63 20.13
CA ALA A 347 19.21 33.37 20.95
C ALA A 347 18.82 32.51 22.16
N ILE A 348 19.56 31.42 22.36
CA ILE A 348 19.37 30.48 23.46
C ILE A 348 20.71 30.25 24.17
N SER A 349 20.70 30.29 25.50
CA SER A 349 21.83 29.95 26.32
C SER A 349 21.44 28.88 27.34
N ARG A 350 22.09 27.72 27.29
CA ARG A 350 21.87 26.60 28.22
C ARG A 350 23.09 25.72 28.39
N GLY A 351 23.42 25.40 29.65
CA GLY A 351 24.48 24.42 29.97
C GLY A 351 25.88 24.78 29.49
N GLY A 352 26.18 26.08 29.28
CA GLY A 352 27.44 26.55 28.70
C GLY A 352 27.46 26.58 27.17
N VAL A 353 26.36 26.19 26.50
CA VAL A 353 26.16 26.32 25.07
C VAL A 353 25.34 27.58 24.80
N GLN A 354 25.85 28.50 24.01
CA GLN A 354 25.15 29.67 23.53
C GLN A 354 24.90 29.51 22.02
N LEU A 355 23.63 29.46 21.63
CA LEU A 355 23.19 29.35 20.26
C LEU A 355 22.49 30.65 19.85
N GLU A 356 22.98 31.32 18.83
CA GLU A 356 22.40 32.53 18.25
C GLU A 356 22.12 32.28 16.77
N ILE A 357 20.87 32.44 16.36
CA ILE A 357 20.38 32.29 14.98
C ILE A 357 19.96 33.67 14.52
N ASP A 358 20.67 34.24 13.54
CA ASP A 358 20.41 35.60 13.01
C ASP A 358 19.80 35.54 11.61
N ALA A 359 18.76 36.39 11.38
CA ALA A 359 18.08 36.52 10.09
C ALA A 359 18.83 37.43 9.09
N ALA A 360 19.78 38.22 9.52
CA ALA A 360 20.20 39.44 8.82
C ALA A 360 21.38 39.29 7.84
N ARG A 361 22.04 38.15 7.74
CA ARG A 361 23.24 38.01 6.88
C ARG A 361 23.05 37.13 5.66
N LYS A 362 22.24 37.56 4.72
CA LYS A 362 22.18 36.93 3.38
C LYS A 362 23.36 37.23 2.45
N GLU A 363 24.29 38.12 2.79
CA GLU A 363 25.26 38.61 1.82
C GLU A 363 26.75 38.56 2.18
N ALA A 364 27.17 38.06 3.29
CA ALA A 364 28.58 38.24 3.66
C ALA A 364 29.33 37.15 4.40
N TYR A 365 29.05 35.88 4.34
CA TYR A 365 30.10 34.91 4.70
C TYR A 365 29.67 33.46 4.46
N GLN A 366 30.18 32.83 3.41
CA GLN A 366 30.46 31.40 3.35
C GLN A 366 31.70 31.14 4.21
N GLY A 367 31.51 30.94 5.50
CA GLY A 367 32.64 30.63 6.39
C GLY A 367 32.18 30.42 7.82
N VAL A 368 32.34 29.21 8.28
CA VAL A 368 32.21 28.85 9.69
C VAL A 368 33.32 29.55 10.47
N TYR A 369 32.99 30.49 11.34
CA TYR A 369 33.99 31.07 12.27
C TYR A 369 34.11 30.16 13.46
N VAL A 370 35.21 29.45 13.56
CA VAL A 370 35.62 28.69 14.75
C VAL A 370 36.46 29.62 15.60
N ALA A 371 36.00 30.02 16.78
CA ALA A 371 36.79 30.79 17.72
C ALA A 371 38.00 29.97 18.19
N PRO A 372 39.20 30.57 18.28
CA PRO A 372 40.39 29.87 18.72
C PRO A 372 40.29 29.43 20.20
N PRO A 373 41.00 28.33 20.62
CA PRO A 373 40.94 27.83 21.97
C PRO A 373 41.49 28.84 22.97
N ALA A 374 40.82 28.95 24.16
CA ALA A 374 41.19 29.89 25.21
C ALA A 374 42.54 29.56 25.80
N GLU A 375 43.42 30.53 25.79
CA GLU A 375 44.59 30.60 26.68
C GLU A 375 44.10 31.02 28.07
N ASN A 376 44.30 30.18 29.08
CA ASN A 376 44.03 30.44 30.51
C ASN A 376 42.71 29.90 31.11
N GLY A 377 42.41 28.60 30.98
CA GLY A 377 41.68 27.88 32.03
C GLY A 377 40.28 28.32 32.46
N LYS A 378 39.64 29.23 31.74
CA LYS A 378 38.19 29.55 31.92
C LYS A 378 37.35 28.84 30.88
N PRO A 379 36.15 28.35 31.22
CA PRO A 379 35.28 27.77 30.23
C PRO A 379 35.00 28.82 29.14
N GLN A 380 35.38 28.54 27.91
CA GLN A 380 35.06 29.41 26.81
C GLN A 380 33.62 29.11 26.41
N GLU A 381 32.78 30.13 26.43
CA GLU A 381 31.47 30.06 25.82
C GLU A 381 31.64 29.93 24.30
N THR A 382 31.29 28.79 23.75
CA THR A 382 31.37 28.53 22.33
C THR A 382 30.11 29.13 21.69
N THR A 383 30.25 30.28 21.03
CA THR A 383 29.18 30.94 20.30
C THR A 383 29.26 30.59 18.83
N ARG A 384 28.19 30.12 18.25
CA ARG A 384 28.04 29.87 16.82
C ARG A 384 26.86 30.64 16.27
N GLU A 385 27.06 31.43 15.22
CA GLU A 385 26.01 32.20 14.55
C GLU A 385 25.54 31.44 13.30
N PHE A 386 24.26 31.33 13.14
CA PHE A 386 23.62 30.72 11.97
C PHE A 386 22.63 31.68 11.33
N SER A 387 22.71 31.86 10.01
CA SER A 387 21.76 32.68 9.25
C SER A 387 20.64 31.80 8.69
N GLY A 388 19.46 31.82 9.29
CA GLY A 388 18.28 31.06 8.80
C GLY A 388 18.53 29.58 8.69
N ALA A 389 19.13 28.97 9.73
CA ALA A 389 19.62 27.62 9.74
C ALA A 389 18.47 26.59 9.63
N SER A 390 18.74 25.54 8.89
CA SER A 390 17.91 24.33 8.97
C SER A 390 18.14 23.65 10.33
N ILE A 391 17.13 22.97 10.84
CA ILE A 391 17.29 22.25 12.12
C ILE A 391 18.43 21.21 12.08
N SER A 392 18.74 20.65 10.90
CA SER A 392 19.86 19.74 10.71
C SER A 392 21.21 20.38 11.00
N GLU A 393 21.43 21.60 10.52
CA GLU A 393 22.63 22.37 10.78
C GLU A 393 22.79 22.72 12.28
N ILE A 394 21.66 23.03 12.93
CA ILE A 394 21.65 23.31 14.37
C ILE A 394 22.03 22.05 15.17
N VAL A 395 21.43 20.90 14.85
CA VAL A 395 21.74 19.63 15.55
C VAL A 395 23.19 19.22 15.29
N GLU A 396 23.70 19.39 14.08
CA GLU A 396 25.10 19.12 13.75
C GLU A 396 26.04 20.02 14.55
N ALA A 397 25.75 21.31 14.62
CA ALA A 397 26.51 22.25 15.41
C ALA A 397 26.50 21.93 16.93
N LEU A 398 25.35 21.56 17.47
CA LEU A 398 25.22 21.14 18.87
C LEU A 398 26.06 19.89 19.15
N ASN A 399 26.06 18.92 18.24
CA ASN A 399 26.90 17.73 18.35
C ASN A 399 28.41 18.06 18.28
N GLU A 400 28.82 18.93 17.38
CA GLU A 400 30.23 19.38 17.27
C GLU A 400 30.67 20.15 18.50
N MET A 401 29.79 20.93 19.15
CA MET A 401 30.05 21.59 20.41
C MET A 401 30.08 20.63 21.61
N GLY A 402 29.80 19.33 21.42
CA GLY A 402 29.76 18.32 22.46
C GLY A 402 28.56 18.40 23.38
N ALA A 403 27.46 18.98 22.94
CA ALA A 403 26.21 19.04 23.70
C ALA A 403 25.70 17.60 23.98
N SER A 404 25.26 17.36 25.21
CA SER A 404 24.63 16.07 25.52
C SER A 404 23.26 15.93 24.82
N VAL A 405 22.81 14.68 24.64
CA VAL A 405 21.47 14.41 24.08
C VAL A 405 20.38 15.16 24.87
N LYS A 406 20.50 15.24 26.19
CA LYS A 406 19.56 15.96 27.05
C LYS A 406 19.59 17.47 26.82
N ASP A 407 20.77 18.04 26.60
CA ASP A 407 20.88 19.47 26.30
C ASP A 407 20.30 19.77 24.93
N THR A 408 20.59 18.94 23.93
CA THR A 408 19.99 19.05 22.58
C THR A 408 18.45 19.00 22.63
N ILE A 409 17.87 18.03 23.36
CA ILE A 409 16.42 17.93 23.53
C ILE A 409 15.88 19.23 24.16
N SER A 410 16.49 19.67 25.23
CA SER A 410 16.05 20.85 25.96
C SER A 410 16.19 22.15 25.15
N ILE A 411 17.20 22.26 24.29
CA ILE A 411 17.35 23.37 23.35
C ILE A 411 16.25 23.33 22.29
N LEU A 412 15.95 22.15 21.74
CA LEU A 412 14.89 21.99 20.76
C LEU A 412 13.49 22.23 21.36
N GLU A 413 13.26 21.86 22.62
CA GLU A 413 12.05 22.21 23.36
C GLU A 413 11.93 23.73 23.57
N ALA A 414 13.01 24.38 23.95
CA ALA A 414 13.04 25.83 24.11
C ALA A 414 12.79 26.57 22.79
N LEU A 415 13.33 26.07 21.67
CA LEU A 415 13.04 26.58 20.32
C LEU A 415 11.57 26.43 19.94
N ARG A 416 10.95 25.31 20.30
CA ARG A 416 9.51 25.09 20.10
C ARG A 416 8.69 26.06 20.98
N ASP A 417 9.02 26.13 22.26
CA ASP A 417 8.25 26.90 23.24
C ASP A 417 8.39 28.41 23.02
N SER A 418 9.51 28.87 22.44
CA SER A 418 9.69 30.25 21.98
C SER A 418 8.94 30.55 20.67
N GLY A 419 8.41 29.52 19.96
CA GLY A 419 7.78 29.68 18.66
C GLY A 419 8.75 29.78 17.50
N ALA A 420 10.07 29.72 17.75
CA ALA A 420 11.08 29.81 16.71
C ALA A 420 11.19 28.52 15.85
N LEU A 421 10.80 27.36 16.38
CA LEU A 421 10.78 26.10 15.66
C LEU A 421 9.40 25.83 15.06
N HIS A 422 9.28 25.92 13.74
CA HIS A 422 8.06 25.63 12.99
C HIS A 422 7.91 24.14 12.69
N ALA A 423 7.94 23.29 13.72
CA ALA A 423 7.76 21.85 13.62
C ALA A 423 7.15 21.25 14.87
N GLU A 424 6.44 20.13 14.70
CA GLU A 424 5.99 19.31 15.82
C GLU A 424 7.18 18.55 16.41
N LEU A 425 7.44 18.72 17.69
CA LEU A 425 8.48 18.00 18.41
C LEU A 425 7.87 16.82 19.18
N VAL A 426 8.30 15.61 18.87
CA VAL A 426 7.86 14.36 19.51
C VAL A 426 9.06 13.72 20.22
N VAL A 427 9.00 13.60 21.52
CA VAL A 427 10.02 12.91 22.33
C VAL A 427 9.50 11.54 22.73
N MET A 428 10.30 10.45 22.49
CA MET A 428 9.95 9.05 22.75
C MET A 428 10.93 8.41 23.75
#